data_704c847dac17addef88a683c09dbe4d4
#
_entry.id   704c847dac17addef88a683c09dbe4d4
#
_cell.length_a   1.000
_cell.length_b   1.000
_cell.length_c   1.000
_cell.angle_alpha   90.00
_cell.angle_beta   90.00
_cell.angle_gamma   90.00
#
_symmetry.space_group_name_H-M   'P 1'
#
loop_
_entity.id
_entity.type
_entity.pdbx_description
1 polymer ?
#
loop_
_entity_poly.entity_id
_entity_poly.type
_entity_poly.pdbx_seq_one_letter_code
_entity_poly.pdbx_strand_id
1 'polypeptide(L)'
;MVSYLEERIEWYDHNYRMGNALITNQQYDKLEANLYRVDPNANYFNKKSLLLLPSLPKNEIKEFLKGLLTDTRLIIEPKINGCAIAIQYLKGELVKAISRKGDDVTSKIKKIPDVPSNIKIKGLFQIRGELYNPSEHKQPSYSQKQAVGYLRASDSKSDHPVSYTHLTLPTILRV
;
A
#
# COMPACT_ATOMS: atom_id res chain seq x y z
N MET A 1 -0.44 -27.04 -7.62
CA MET A 1 0.28 -26.43 -6.46
C MET A 1 -0.02 -24.93 -6.37
N VAL A 2 0.13 -24.16 -7.44
CA VAL A 2 -0.17 -22.71 -7.50
C VAL A 2 -1.62 -22.45 -7.11
N SER A 3 -2.60 -23.06 -7.77
CA SER A 3 -4.04 -22.92 -7.49
C SER A 3 -4.39 -23.16 -6.01
N TYR A 4 -3.81 -24.16 -5.38
CA TYR A 4 -4.03 -24.44 -3.95
C TYR A 4 -3.49 -23.31 -3.04
N LEU A 5 -2.32 -22.72 -3.38
CA LEU A 5 -1.78 -21.59 -2.62
C LEU A 5 -2.63 -20.34 -2.79
N GLU A 6 -3.13 -20.08 -4.00
CA GLU A 6 -4.03 -18.96 -4.28
C GLU A 6 -5.33 -19.06 -3.47
N GLU A 7 -6.02 -20.21 -3.56
CA GLU A 7 -7.26 -20.47 -2.81
C GLU A 7 -7.05 -20.31 -1.31
N ARG A 8 -5.93 -20.81 -0.79
CA ARG A 8 -5.61 -20.71 0.63
C ARG A 8 -5.37 -19.27 1.08
N ILE A 9 -4.66 -18.48 0.28
CA ILE A 9 -4.41 -17.06 0.57
C ILE A 9 -5.72 -16.27 0.50
N GLU A 10 -6.54 -16.49 -0.54
CA GLU A 10 -7.84 -15.86 -0.69
C GLU A 10 -8.79 -16.21 0.48
N TRP A 11 -8.76 -17.45 0.95
CA TRP A 11 -9.54 -17.88 2.11
C TRP A 11 -9.12 -17.17 3.39
N TYR A 12 -7.82 -17.04 3.66
CA TYR A 12 -7.32 -16.28 4.81
C TYR A 12 -7.64 -14.79 4.71
N ASP A 13 -7.52 -14.19 3.54
CA ASP A 13 -7.87 -12.79 3.30
C ASP A 13 -9.37 -12.55 3.53
N HIS A 14 -10.23 -13.45 3.03
CA HIS A 14 -11.67 -13.39 3.28
C HIS A 14 -11.99 -13.42 4.78
N ASN A 15 -11.47 -14.40 5.52
CA ASN A 15 -11.71 -14.51 6.96
C ASN A 15 -11.19 -13.29 7.73
N TYR A 16 -10.01 -12.79 7.38
CA TYR A 16 -9.47 -11.57 7.98
C TYR A 16 -10.39 -10.36 7.76
N ARG A 17 -10.97 -10.22 6.57
CA ARG A 17 -11.93 -9.15 6.25
C ARG A 17 -13.23 -9.28 7.07
N MET A 18 -13.65 -10.48 7.39
CA MET A 18 -14.81 -10.76 8.24
C MET A 18 -14.52 -10.56 9.74
N GLY A 19 -13.32 -10.12 10.10
CA GLY A 19 -12.90 -9.90 11.50
C GLY A 19 -12.40 -11.15 12.21
N ASN A 20 -12.29 -12.27 11.50
CA ASN A 20 -11.83 -13.56 12.03
C ASN A 20 -10.43 -13.88 11.47
N ALA A 21 -9.40 -13.31 12.08
CA ALA A 21 -8.01 -13.55 11.68
C ALA A 21 -7.56 -14.94 12.11
N LEU A 22 -7.43 -15.87 11.17
CA LEU A 22 -7.07 -17.27 11.42
C LEU A 22 -5.55 -17.50 11.49
N ILE A 23 -4.78 -16.58 10.93
CA ILE A 23 -3.31 -16.59 10.95
C ILE A 23 -2.79 -15.19 11.25
N THR A 24 -1.54 -15.12 11.73
CA THR A 24 -0.86 -13.85 11.97
C THR A 24 -0.49 -13.16 10.63
N ASN A 25 -0.29 -11.84 10.66
CA ASN A 25 0.18 -11.10 9.47
C ASN A 25 1.50 -11.68 8.95
N GLN A 26 2.41 -12.08 9.83
CA GLN A 26 3.68 -12.69 9.43
C GLN A 26 3.51 -14.03 8.71
N GLN A 27 2.55 -14.85 9.13
CA GLN A 27 2.23 -16.11 8.45
C GLN A 27 1.58 -15.85 7.08
N TYR A 28 0.71 -14.85 7.01
CA TYR A 28 0.10 -14.43 5.74
C TYR A 28 1.14 -13.91 4.75
N ASP A 29 2.06 -13.04 5.18
CA ASP A 29 3.15 -12.51 4.37
C ASP A 29 4.05 -13.62 3.82
N LYS A 30 4.32 -14.66 4.62
CA LYS A 30 5.08 -15.84 4.18
C LYS A 30 4.35 -16.64 3.09
N LEU A 31 3.03 -16.75 3.17
CA LEU A 31 2.24 -17.44 2.15
C LEU A 31 2.26 -16.65 0.82
N GLU A 32 2.08 -15.34 0.88
CA GLU A 32 2.19 -14.48 -0.30
C GLU A 32 3.59 -14.55 -0.94
N ALA A 33 4.64 -14.49 -0.12
CA ALA A 33 6.02 -14.60 -0.60
C ALA A 33 6.31 -15.97 -1.25
N ASN A 34 5.75 -17.05 -0.70
CA ASN A 34 5.87 -18.37 -1.29
C ASN A 34 5.15 -18.47 -2.64
N LEU A 35 3.94 -17.95 -2.75
CA LEU A 35 3.21 -17.91 -4.01
C LEU A 35 3.99 -17.11 -5.06
N TYR A 36 4.48 -15.92 -4.69
CA TYR A 36 5.27 -15.08 -5.59
C TYR A 36 6.54 -15.78 -6.10
N ARG A 37 7.22 -16.54 -5.23
CA ARG A 37 8.42 -17.30 -5.60
C ARG A 37 8.10 -18.44 -6.58
N VAL A 38 6.94 -19.07 -6.44
CA VAL A 38 6.50 -20.20 -7.28
C VAL A 38 5.95 -19.72 -8.62
N ASP A 39 5.14 -18.67 -8.59
CA ASP A 39 4.54 -18.05 -9.76
C ASP A 39 4.29 -16.54 -9.54
N PRO A 40 5.21 -15.68 -9.99
CA PRO A 40 5.04 -14.23 -9.90
C PRO A 40 3.83 -13.70 -10.68
N ASN A 41 3.33 -14.46 -11.67
CA ASN A 41 2.21 -14.10 -12.54
C ASN A 41 0.89 -14.76 -12.12
N ALA A 42 0.84 -15.38 -10.94
CA ALA A 42 -0.38 -16.00 -10.43
C ALA A 42 -1.57 -15.04 -10.49
N ASN A 43 -2.77 -15.57 -10.76
CA ASN A 43 -4.00 -14.77 -10.87
C ASN A 43 -4.29 -13.95 -9.61
N TYR A 44 -3.93 -14.46 -8.45
CA TYR A 44 -3.98 -13.74 -7.18
C TYR A 44 -3.27 -12.38 -7.25
N PHE A 45 -2.08 -12.34 -7.85
CA PHE A 45 -1.31 -11.11 -8.00
C PHE A 45 -1.88 -10.21 -9.10
N ASN A 46 -2.40 -10.79 -10.18
CA ASN A 46 -3.06 -10.02 -11.24
C ASN A 46 -4.32 -9.30 -10.74
N LYS A 47 -5.09 -9.90 -9.85
CA LYS A 47 -6.20 -9.25 -9.16
C LYS A 47 -5.75 -8.10 -8.24
N LYS A 48 -4.54 -8.20 -7.67
CA LYS A 48 -3.88 -7.18 -6.83
C LYS A 48 -2.86 -6.32 -7.60
N SER A 49 -2.68 -6.52 -8.89
CA SER A 49 -1.51 -6.14 -9.70
C SER A 49 -1.07 -4.68 -9.66
N LEU A 50 -1.92 -3.78 -9.19
CA LEU A 50 -1.56 -2.36 -9.04
C LEU A 50 -0.79 -2.04 -7.75
N LEU A 51 -0.62 -3.01 -6.84
CA LEU A 51 -0.09 -2.73 -5.49
C LEU A 51 0.95 -3.71 -4.97
N LEU A 52 1.42 -4.63 -5.79
CA LEU A 52 2.48 -5.54 -5.35
C LEU A 52 3.80 -4.79 -5.18
N LEU A 53 3.97 -4.28 -3.97
CA LEU A 53 5.31 -4.15 -3.40
C LEU A 53 5.38 -5.17 -2.27
N PRO A 54 6.15 -6.24 -2.44
CA PRO A 54 6.48 -7.10 -1.33
C PRO A 54 7.09 -6.25 -0.22
N SER A 55 6.73 -6.52 1.02
CA SER A 55 7.44 -5.95 2.15
C SER A 55 8.89 -6.39 2.03
N LEU A 56 9.82 -5.44 1.93
CA LEU A 56 11.23 -5.79 2.00
C LEU A 56 11.49 -6.52 3.32
N PRO A 57 12.36 -7.54 3.34
CA PRO A 57 12.73 -8.21 4.57
C PRO A 57 13.23 -7.18 5.58
N LYS A 58 12.79 -7.32 6.83
CA LYS A 58 13.29 -6.50 7.93
C LYS A 58 14.73 -6.92 8.21
N ASN A 59 15.67 -6.19 7.69
CA ASN A 59 17.09 -6.40 7.96
C ASN A 59 17.54 -5.50 9.11
N GLU A 60 18.47 -5.99 9.92
CA GLU A 60 19.22 -5.16 10.85
C GLU A 60 19.94 -4.07 10.04
N ILE A 61 19.98 -2.83 10.56
CA ILE A 61 20.61 -1.69 9.87
C ILE A 61 22.07 -2.01 9.50
N LYS A 62 22.80 -2.68 10.39
CA LYS A 62 24.19 -3.09 10.14
C LYS A 62 24.32 -4.03 8.94
N GLU A 63 23.40 -4.98 8.80
CA GLU A 63 23.37 -5.93 7.69
C GLU A 63 23.02 -5.24 6.37
N PHE A 64 22.04 -4.33 6.41
CA PHE A 64 21.68 -3.52 5.25
C PHE A 64 22.87 -2.67 4.76
N LEU A 65 23.57 -2.00 5.67
CA LEU A 65 24.72 -1.14 5.34
C LEU A 65 25.91 -1.92 4.78
N LYS A 66 26.14 -3.16 5.20
CA LYS A 66 27.20 -4.01 4.65
C LYS A 66 27.04 -4.32 3.15
N GLY A 67 25.81 -4.34 2.66
CA GLY A 67 25.51 -4.59 1.25
C GLY A 67 25.63 -3.37 0.35
N LEU A 68 25.92 -2.19 0.91
CA LEU A 68 26.01 -0.94 0.16
C LEU A 68 27.45 -0.62 -0.24
N LEU A 69 27.62 0.04 -1.39
CA LEU A 69 28.91 0.59 -1.78
C LEU A 69 29.26 1.78 -0.88
N THR A 70 30.55 2.04 -0.68
CA THR A 70 31.05 3.09 0.24
C THR A 70 30.61 4.50 -0.11
N ASP A 71 30.25 4.76 -1.37
CA ASP A 71 29.81 6.05 -1.90
C ASP A 71 28.28 6.12 -2.13
N THR A 72 27.54 5.11 -1.68
CA THR A 72 26.07 5.08 -1.82
C THR A 72 25.43 6.21 -1.01
N ARG A 73 24.69 7.07 -1.69
CA ARG A 73 23.89 8.11 -1.01
C ARG A 73 22.60 7.49 -0.45
N LEU A 74 22.35 7.76 0.82
CA LEU A 74 21.15 7.31 1.51
C LEU A 74 20.25 8.49 1.84
N ILE A 75 18.95 8.29 1.70
CA ILE A 75 17.92 9.19 2.20
C ILE A 75 17.28 8.50 3.40
N ILE A 76 17.24 9.21 4.53
CA ILE A 76 16.60 8.73 5.76
C ILE A 76 15.30 9.51 5.94
N GLU A 77 14.19 8.80 5.99
CA GLU A 77 12.87 9.38 6.17
C GLU A 77 12.13 8.70 7.32
N PRO A 78 11.24 9.42 8.05
CA PRO A 78 10.37 8.80 9.03
C PRO A 78 9.47 7.76 8.35
N LYS A 79 9.37 6.56 8.92
CA LYS A 79 8.40 5.58 8.47
C LYS A 79 7.00 5.97 8.94
N ILE A 80 6.20 6.51 8.03
CA ILE A 80 4.80 6.84 8.29
C ILE A 80 3.99 5.55 8.47
N ASN A 81 3.16 5.52 9.50
CA ASN A 81 2.27 4.41 9.79
C ASN A 81 0.83 4.79 9.41
N GLY A 82 0.34 4.27 8.31
CA GLY A 82 -0.96 4.59 7.75
C GLY A 82 -1.53 3.43 6.93
N CYS A 83 -2.21 3.76 5.85
CA CYS A 83 -2.81 2.82 4.92
C CYS A 83 -2.23 3.05 3.52
N ALA A 84 -1.58 2.04 2.95
CA ALA A 84 -0.98 2.15 1.62
C ALA A 84 -2.04 2.33 0.55
N ILE A 85 -1.85 3.34 -0.31
CA ILE A 85 -2.72 3.70 -1.42
C ILE A 85 -1.89 3.83 -2.69
N ALA A 86 -2.38 3.26 -3.79
CA ALA A 86 -1.89 3.56 -5.13
C ALA A 86 -2.87 4.47 -5.85
N ILE A 87 -2.37 5.54 -6.45
CA ILE A 87 -3.14 6.52 -7.20
C ILE A 87 -2.67 6.50 -8.64
N GLN A 88 -3.60 6.37 -9.57
CA GLN A 88 -3.33 6.40 -11.00
C GLN A 88 -3.79 7.71 -11.63
N TYR A 89 -2.92 8.27 -12.43
CA TYR A 89 -3.20 9.42 -13.28
C TYR A 89 -3.10 9.00 -14.74
N LEU A 90 -4.08 9.37 -15.53
CA LEU A 90 -4.08 9.20 -16.98
C LEU A 90 -4.13 10.57 -17.62
N LYS A 91 -3.14 10.90 -18.47
CA LYS A 91 -3.01 12.22 -19.11
C LYS A 91 -3.06 13.39 -18.12
N GLY A 92 -2.57 13.15 -16.90
CA GLY A 92 -2.54 14.11 -15.81
C GLY A 92 -3.75 14.11 -14.90
N GLU A 93 -4.87 13.49 -15.24
CA GLU A 93 -6.07 13.43 -14.41
C GLU A 93 -6.05 12.20 -13.49
N LEU A 94 -6.47 12.36 -12.23
CA LEU A 94 -6.65 11.27 -11.29
C LEU A 94 -7.84 10.41 -11.73
N VAL A 95 -7.57 9.21 -12.24
CA VAL A 95 -8.59 8.28 -12.75
C VAL A 95 -8.93 7.18 -11.76
N LYS A 96 -7.99 6.73 -10.93
CA LYS A 96 -8.20 5.62 -10.02
C LYS A 96 -7.33 5.71 -8.77
N ALA A 97 -7.88 5.28 -7.64
CA ALA A 97 -7.11 5.05 -6.42
C ALA A 97 -7.54 3.73 -5.79
N ILE A 98 -6.56 2.94 -5.36
CA ILE A 98 -6.76 1.57 -4.87
C ILE A 98 -6.07 1.42 -3.52
N SER A 99 -6.77 0.80 -2.56
CA SER A 99 -6.19 0.41 -1.28
C SER A 99 -5.24 -0.78 -1.45
N ARG A 100 -4.40 -1.04 -0.43
CA ARG A 100 -3.53 -2.24 -0.39
C ARG A 100 -4.31 -3.54 -0.62
N LYS A 101 -5.59 -3.58 -0.27
CA LYS A 101 -6.46 -4.75 -0.43
C LYS A 101 -7.12 -4.86 -1.81
N GLY A 102 -6.89 -3.87 -2.69
CA GLY A 102 -7.48 -3.82 -4.02
C GLY A 102 -8.85 -3.13 -4.07
N ASP A 103 -9.34 -2.57 -2.94
CA ASP A 103 -10.61 -1.84 -2.94
C ASP A 103 -10.47 -0.54 -3.71
N ASP A 104 -11.46 -0.20 -4.53
CA ASP A 104 -11.52 1.10 -5.19
C ASP A 104 -11.92 2.18 -4.15
N VAL A 105 -11.02 3.11 -3.93
CA VAL A 105 -11.17 4.21 -2.98
C VAL A 105 -11.10 5.58 -3.66
N THR A 106 -11.29 5.61 -4.98
CA THR A 106 -11.12 6.81 -5.82
C THR A 106 -11.94 7.99 -5.31
N SER A 107 -13.21 7.78 -4.99
CA SER A 107 -14.10 8.84 -4.51
C SER A 107 -13.63 9.46 -3.19
N LYS A 108 -13.05 8.65 -2.31
CA LYS A 108 -12.50 9.09 -1.02
C LYS A 108 -11.21 9.86 -1.20
N ILE A 109 -10.31 9.34 -2.03
CA ILE A 109 -9.00 9.95 -2.26
C ILE A 109 -9.12 11.31 -2.96
N LYS A 110 -10.07 11.47 -3.89
CA LYS A 110 -10.36 12.77 -4.54
C LYS A 110 -10.81 13.86 -3.57
N LYS A 111 -11.30 13.51 -2.39
CA LYS A 111 -11.73 14.48 -1.36
C LYS A 111 -10.58 14.93 -0.46
N ILE A 112 -9.41 14.33 -0.55
CA ILE A 112 -8.26 14.67 0.28
C ILE A 112 -7.53 15.86 -0.33
N PRO A 113 -7.39 16.99 0.39
CA PRO A 113 -6.81 18.21 -0.17
C PRO A 113 -5.37 18.05 -0.65
N ASP A 114 -4.58 17.21 0.00
CA ASP A 114 -3.16 16.97 -0.34
C ASP A 114 -2.98 16.10 -1.58
N VAL A 115 -4.06 15.52 -2.11
CA VAL A 115 -4.02 14.72 -3.33
C VAL A 115 -4.40 15.58 -4.52
N PRO A 116 -3.47 15.93 -5.42
CA PRO A 116 -3.79 16.73 -6.59
C PRO A 116 -4.72 15.96 -7.53
N SER A 117 -5.81 16.58 -7.93
CA SER A 117 -6.73 16.02 -8.95
C SER A 117 -6.07 15.97 -10.32
N ASN A 118 -5.09 16.86 -10.56
CA ASN A 118 -4.36 16.97 -11.83
C ASN A 118 -2.86 17.14 -11.60
N ILE A 119 -2.04 16.47 -12.41
CA ILE A 119 -0.59 16.56 -12.43
C ILE A 119 -0.07 16.83 -13.87
N LYS A 120 1.12 17.46 -13.98
CA LYS A 120 1.71 17.80 -15.30
C LYS A 120 2.47 16.62 -15.92
N ILE A 121 1.85 15.45 -16.02
CA ILE A 121 2.48 14.24 -16.58
C ILE A 121 1.62 13.71 -17.72
N LYS A 122 2.27 13.35 -18.84
CA LYS A 122 1.61 12.72 -19.99
C LYS A 122 1.61 11.19 -19.85
N GLY A 123 0.54 10.54 -20.33
CA GLY A 123 0.42 9.08 -20.31
C GLY A 123 -0.18 8.56 -19.01
N LEU A 124 0.00 7.26 -18.75
CA LEU A 124 -0.40 6.60 -17.52
C LEU A 124 0.72 6.72 -16.49
N PHE A 125 0.39 7.19 -15.31
CA PHE A 125 1.33 7.35 -14.20
C PHE A 125 0.71 6.82 -12.90
N GLN A 126 1.49 6.10 -12.14
CA GLN A 126 1.05 5.58 -10.85
C GLN A 126 1.96 6.08 -9.74
N ILE A 127 1.35 6.61 -8.69
CA ILE A 127 2.02 7.04 -7.46
C ILE A 127 1.56 6.14 -6.33
N ARG A 128 2.49 5.73 -5.50
CA ARG A 128 2.20 5.02 -4.27
C ARG A 128 2.54 5.88 -3.08
N GLY A 129 1.70 5.84 -2.07
CA GLY A 129 1.89 6.59 -0.86
C GLY A 129 1.14 5.99 0.32
N GLU A 130 1.13 6.73 1.41
CA GLU A 130 0.52 6.35 2.67
C GLU A 130 -0.54 7.37 3.04
N LEU A 131 -1.76 6.91 3.26
CA LEU A 131 -2.82 7.70 3.88
C LEU A 131 -2.69 7.60 5.40
N TYR A 132 -2.61 8.72 6.09
CA TYR A 132 -2.35 8.78 7.52
C TYR A 132 -3.05 9.97 8.18
N ASN A 133 -3.15 9.99 9.51
CA ASN A 133 -3.58 11.17 10.25
C ASN A 133 -2.36 11.98 10.71
N PRO A 134 -2.19 13.21 10.23
CA PRO A 134 -1.05 14.04 10.58
C PRO A 134 -1.05 14.51 12.05
N SER A 135 -2.22 14.54 12.71
CA SER A 135 -2.36 15.01 14.10
C SER A 135 -1.86 14.00 15.14
N GLU A 136 -1.58 12.76 14.75
CA GLU A 136 -1.32 11.65 15.68
C GLU A 136 0.16 11.23 15.73
N HIS A 137 1.04 12.19 15.94
CA HIS A 137 2.48 11.89 16.08
C HIS A 137 2.82 11.02 17.30
N LYS A 138 1.94 10.98 18.32
CA LYS A 138 2.21 10.28 19.59
C LYS A 138 1.81 8.79 19.58
N GLN A 139 0.93 8.36 18.69
CA GLN A 139 0.46 6.96 18.60
C GLN A 139 0.32 6.49 17.16
N PRO A 140 1.38 5.95 16.56
CA PRO A 140 1.39 5.53 15.15
C PRO A 140 0.29 4.53 14.78
N SER A 141 -0.07 3.62 15.70
CA SER A 141 -1.15 2.64 15.49
C SER A 141 -2.53 3.28 15.36
N TYR A 142 -2.74 4.43 15.99
CA TYR A 142 -3.99 5.17 15.94
C TYR A 142 -4.16 5.87 14.60
N SER A 143 -3.09 6.46 14.07
CA SER A 143 -3.08 7.06 12.72
C SER A 143 -3.52 6.08 11.64
N GLN A 144 -3.01 4.85 11.67
CA GLN A 144 -3.42 3.79 10.74
C GLN A 144 -4.90 3.43 10.90
N LYS A 145 -5.38 3.27 12.13
CA LYS A 145 -6.80 2.94 12.40
C LYS A 145 -7.73 4.02 11.86
N GLN A 146 -7.37 5.28 12.04
CA GLN A 146 -8.15 6.40 11.52
C GLN A 146 -8.16 6.45 9.99
N ALA A 147 -7.01 6.25 9.33
CA ALA A 147 -6.94 6.18 7.88
C ALA A 147 -7.82 5.05 7.31
N VAL A 148 -7.77 3.87 7.93
CA VAL A 148 -8.66 2.74 7.57
C VAL A 148 -10.12 3.08 7.83
N GLY A 149 -10.43 3.73 8.96
CA GLY A 149 -11.77 4.20 9.32
C GLY A 149 -12.32 5.16 8.27
N TYR A 150 -11.53 6.13 7.84
CA TYR A 150 -11.89 7.07 6.77
C TYR A 150 -12.25 6.34 5.47
N LEU A 151 -11.44 5.38 5.05
CA LEU A 151 -11.70 4.63 3.82
C LEU A 151 -12.97 3.77 3.88
N ARG A 152 -13.36 3.30 5.08
CA ARG A 152 -14.53 2.44 5.30
C ARG A 152 -15.80 3.21 5.63
N ALA A 153 -15.69 4.45 6.11
CA ALA A 153 -16.86 5.25 6.48
C ALA A 153 -17.78 5.48 5.28
N SER A 154 -19.08 5.53 5.52
CA SER A 154 -20.01 6.08 4.53
C SER A 154 -19.72 7.58 4.33
N ASP A 155 -20.01 8.12 3.14
CA ASP A 155 -19.67 9.50 2.75
C ASP A 155 -20.16 10.59 3.71
N SER A 156 -21.18 10.32 4.51
CA SER A 156 -21.78 11.23 5.47
C SER A 156 -21.04 11.33 6.83
N LYS A 157 -20.01 10.53 7.08
CA LYS A 157 -19.30 10.43 8.38
C LYS A 157 -17.79 10.64 8.30
N SER A 158 -17.29 11.26 7.25
CA SER A 158 -15.83 11.32 6.98
C SER A 158 -15.14 12.59 7.51
N ASP A 159 -15.48 13.06 8.71
CA ASP A 159 -14.87 14.27 9.32
C ASP A 159 -13.49 14.04 9.96
N HIS A 160 -12.86 12.90 9.71
CA HIS A 160 -11.53 12.65 10.23
C HIS A 160 -10.45 13.34 9.37
N PRO A 161 -9.57 14.15 9.98
CA PRO A 161 -8.46 14.75 9.26
C PRO A 161 -7.49 13.64 8.82
N VAL A 162 -7.47 13.38 7.53
CA VAL A 162 -6.50 12.48 6.91
C VAL A 162 -5.70 13.23 5.86
N SER A 163 -4.44 12.90 5.76
CA SER A 163 -3.49 13.42 4.80
C SER A 163 -2.85 12.30 4.02
N TYR A 164 -2.27 12.63 2.90
CA TYR A 164 -1.57 11.68 2.03
C TYR A 164 -0.14 12.12 1.83
N THR A 165 0.80 11.20 1.99
CA THR A 165 2.19 11.40 1.58
C THR A 165 2.58 10.33 0.57
N HIS A 166 3.30 10.74 -0.47
CA HIS A 166 3.88 9.79 -1.42
C HIS A 166 5.13 9.15 -0.81
N LEU A 167 5.35 7.89 -1.10
CA LEU A 167 6.59 7.22 -0.76
C LEU A 167 7.61 7.55 -1.86
N THR A 168 8.70 8.19 -1.48
CA THR A 168 9.86 8.43 -2.33
C THR A 168 10.68 7.16 -2.50
N LEU A 169 10.07 6.08 -2.95
CA LEU A 169 10.82 4.92 -3.40
C LEU A 169 11.24 5.14 -4.86
N PRO A 170 12.47 4.75 -5.26
CA PRO A 170 12.96 4.90 -6.62
C PRO A 170 12.26 3.97 -7.62
N THR A 171 11.02 3.58 -7.36
CA THR A 171 10.23 2.70 -8.21
C THR A 171 9.20 3.52 -8.98
N ILE A 172 9.67 4.36 -9.88
CA ILE A 172 8.83 4.84 -10.98
C ILE A 172 8.74 3.70 -11.96
N LEU A 173 7.73 2.87 -11.85
CA LEU A 173 7.33 1.97 -12.92
C LEU A 173 6.70 2.85 -14.01
N ARG A 174 7.49 3.19 -15.03
CA ARG A 174 6.94 3.58 -16.33
C ARG A 174 6.43 2.30 -16.98
N VAL A 175 5.15 2.21 -17.18
CA VAL A 175 4.52 1.27 -18.08
C VAL A 175 4.45 1.88 -19.46
#